data_d6c2815031f80c7cd6089ad3ddf7287c
#
_entry.id   d6c2815031f80c7cd6089ad3ddf7287c
#
_cell.length_a   1.000
_cell.length_b   1.000
_cell.length_c   1.000
_cell.angle_alpha   90.00
_cell.angle_beta   90.00
_cell.angle_gamma   90.00
#
_symmetry.space_group_name_H-M   'P 1'
#
loop_
_entity.id
_entity.type
_entity.pdbx_description
1 polymer ?
#
loop_
_entity_poly.entity_id
_entity_poly.type
_entity_poly.pdbx_seq_one_letter_code
_entity_poly.pdbx_strand_id
1 'polypeptide(L)'
;MKQFELDGVPAIECMGWPRSASEWISRKPRYWPPADTIEKIAAGGFMVVPRPSNINGDTTKEWRISFSIAEVFLFDTFDECHAMVYYMLRSLYARSFQEKLHGSLTSYHLKTVMFWMLEETEPTCWSRERIVDIFMCALKKLLKFTRKGFLPH
;
A
#
# COMPACT_ATOMS: atom_id res chain seq x y z
N MET A 1 -1.80 31.92 0.40
CA MET A 1 -1.73 30.94 -0.69
C MET A 1 -0.80 29.84 -0.25
N LYS A 2 -1.30 28.58 -0.10
CA LYS A 2 -0.40 27.44 0.13
C LYS A 2 0.32 27.14 -1.16
N GLN A 3 1.61 27.25 -1.18
CA GLN A 3 2.46 26.83 -2.28
C GLN A 3 2.37 25.30 -2.39
N PHE A 4 1.90 24.79 -3.53
CA PHE A 4 1.95 23.36 -3.81
C PHE A 4 3.38 23.05 -4.29
N GLU A 5 4.18 22.44 -3.45
CA GLU A 5 5.43 21.82 -3.88
C GLU A 5 5.10 20.49 -4.54
N LEU A 6 5.41 20.36 -5.82
CA LEU A 6 5.39 19.11 -6.55
C LEU A 6 6.73 18.42 -6.35
N ASP A 7 6.75 17.38 -5.54
CA ASP A 7 7.88 16.46 -5.43
C ASP A 7 7.95 15.57 -6.68
N GLY A 8 8.73 16.01 -7.68
CA GLY A 8 9.03 15.20 -8.85
C GLY A 8 10.13 14.20 -8.52
N VAL A 9 9.79 12.92 -8.40
CA VAL A 9 10.81 11.86 -8.28
C VAL A 9 11.07 11.26 -9.65
N PRO A 10 12.32 11.32 -10.18
CA PRO A 10 12.66 10.66 -11.43
C PRO A 10 12.46 9.15 -11.27
N ALA A 11 11.83 8.52 -12.26
CA ALA A 11 11.57 7.09 -12.26
C ALA A 11 11.85 6.48 -13.62
N ILE A 12 12.34 5.26 -13.66
CA ILE A 12 12.52 4.47 -14.87
C ILE A 12 11.44 3.40 -14.88
N GLU A 13 10.66 3.37 -15.95
CA GLU A 13 9.65 2.33 -16.18
C GLU A 13 10.31 1.04 -16.63
N CYS A 14 9.91 -0.07 -16.04
CA CYS A 14 10.40 -1.41 -16.34
C CYS A 14 9.23 -2.29 -16.74
N MET A 15 9.34 -2.93 -17.89
CA MET A 15 8.31 -3.84 -18.41
C MET A 15 8.29 -5.17 -17.66
N GLY A 16 7.09 -5.75 -17.56
CA GLY A 16 6.88 -7.04 -16.90
C GLY A 16 6.90 -6.93 -15.37
N TRP A 17 6.98 -8.07 -14.69
CA TRP A 17 6.94 -8.15 -13.23
C TRP A 17 8.31 -8.51 -12.65
N PRO A 18 8.77 -7.88 -11.57
CA PRO A 18 10.10 -8.12 -11.04
C PRO A 18 10.19 -9.51 -10.40
N ARG A 19 11.30 -10.21 -10.67
CA ARG A 19 11.53 -11.56 -10.13
C ARG A 19 11.50 -11.61 -8.61
N SER A 20 11.95 -10.57 -7.95
CA SER A 20 11.93 -10.43 -6.48
C SER A 20 10.53 -10.40 -5.87
N ALA A 21 9.49 -10.14 -6.68
CA ALA A 21 8.09 -10.12 -6.25
C ALA A 21 7.24 -11.20 -6.97
N SER A 22 7.87 -12.21 -7.59
CA SER A 22 7.18 -13.28 -8.32
C SER A 22 6.20 -14.07 -7.45
N GLU A 23 6.49 -14.21 -6.16
CA GLU A 23 5.63 -14.88 -5.20
C GLU A 23 4.24 -14.22 -5.11
N TRP A 24 4.16 -12.89 -5.23
CA TRP A 24 2.89 -12.19 -5.17
C TRP A 24 1.93 -12.59 -6.30
N ILE A 25 2.44 -12.73 -7.54
CA ILE A 25 1.62 -13.16 -8.68
C ILE A 25 1.20 -14.64 -8.56
N SER A 26 2.10 -15.49 -8.06
CA SER A 26 1.84 -16.92 -7.94
C SER A 26 0.93 -17.26 -6.76
N ARG A 27 0.81 -16.38 -5.80
CA ARG A 27 -0.04 -16.54 -4.63
C ARG A 27 -1.51 -16.43 -5.04
N LYS A 28 -2.30 -17.44 -4.71
CA LYS A 28 -3.76 -17.40 -4.91
C LYS A 28 -4.38 -16.55 -3.79
N PRO A 29 -4.93 -15.38 -4.09
CA PRO A 29 -5.65 -14.59 -3.10
C PRO A 29 -6.93 -15.33 -2.68
N ARG A 30 -7.37 -15.12 -1.45
CA ARG A 30 -8.59 -15.78 -0.94
C ARG A 30 -9.85 -15.10 -1.49
N TYR A 31 -9.90 -13.78 -1.46
CA TYR A 31 -11.06 -13.02 -1.88
C TYR A 31 -10.72 -11.87 -2.82
N TRP A 32 -9.51 -11.32 -2.72
CA TRP A 32 -9.08 -10.13 -3.42
C TRP A 32 -7.55 -10.17 -3.65
N PRO A 33 -6.98 -9.61 -4.71
CA PRO A 33 -7.65 -8.93 -5.81
C PRO A 33 -8.26 -9.89 -6.83
N PRO A 34 -9.16 -9.40 -7.75
CA PRO A 34 -9.67 -10.19 -8.86
C PRO A 34 -8.56 -10.66 -9.79
N ALA A 35 -8.76 -11.82 -10.43
CA ALA A 35 -7.73 -12.44 -11.28
C ALA A 35 -7.33 -11.56 -12.47
N ASP A 36 -8.29 -10.90 -13.10
CA ASP A 36 -8.05 -9.95 -14.19
C ASP A 36 -7.21 -8.74 -13.77
N THR A 37 -7.36 -8.31 -12.52
CA THR A 37 -6.54 -7.24 -11.93
C THR A 37 -5.09 -7.71 -11.73
N ILE A 38 -4.88 -8.95 -11.28
CA ILE A 38 -3.52 -9.54 -11.17
C ILE A 38 -2.83 -9.58 -12.54
N GLU A 39 -3.57 -9.99 -13.58
CA GLU A 39 -3.05 -10.02 -14.95
C GLU A 39 -2.67 -8.61 -15.45
N LYS A 40 -3.53 -7.62 -15.22
CA LYS A 40 -3.25 -6.20 -15.56
C LYS A 40 -2.01 -5.69 -14.84
N ILE A 41 -1.86 -6.00 -13.55
CA ILE A 41 -0.70 -5.61 -12.75
C ILE A 41 0.56 -6.27 -13.28
N ALA A 42 0.52 -7.56 -13.57
CA ALA A 42 1.66 -8.29 -14.10
C ALA A 42 2.13 -7.75 -15.46
N ALA A 43 1.17 -7.32 -16.30
CA ALA A 43 1.45 -6.73 -17.61
C ALA A 43 1.87 -5.25 -17.52
N GLY A 44 1.39 -4.51 -16.51
CA GLY A 44 1.58 -3.06 -16.36
C GLY A 44 3.00 -2.63 -15.99
N GLY A 45 3.84 -3.58 -15.60
CA GLY A 45 5.22 -3.28 -15.23
C GLY A 45 5.39 -2.66 -13.84
N PHE A 46 6.59 -2.16 -13.60
CA PHE A 46 6.96 -1.50 -12.34
C PHE A 46 7.91 -0.35 -12.61
N MET A 47 8.14 0.48 -11.61
CA MET A 47 9.10 1.56 -11.69
C MET A 47 10.30 1.30 -10.78
N VAL A 48 11.47 1.83 -11.16
CA VAL A 48 12.60 1.97 -10.26
C VAL A 48 12.86 3.44 -10.02
N VAL A 49 13.08 3.79 -8.77
CA VAL A 49 13.30 5.16 -8.31
C VAL A 49 14.61 5.24 -7.55
N PRO A 50 15.39 6.33 -7.69
CA PRO A 50 16.64 6.50 -6.96
C PRO A 50 16.36 6.57 -5.46
N ARG A 51 17.21 5.92 -4.69
CA ARG A 51 17.20 5.98 -3.23
C ARG A 51 18.56 6.47 -2.75
N PRO A 52 18.62 7.50 -1.90
CA PRO A 52 19.84 7.85 -1.21
C PRO A 52 20.31 6.67 -0.36
N SER A 53 21.53 6.18 -0.60
CA SER A 53 22.15 5.19 0.27
C SER A 53 22.71 5.88 1.50
N ASN A 54 22.30 5.42 2.68
CA ASN A 54 22.91 5.86 3.94
C ASN A 54 24.12 5.00 4.32
N ILE A 55 24.48 4.02 3.49
CA ILE A 55 25.60 3.12 3.71
C ILE A 55 26.80 3.68 2.96
N ASN A 56 27.79 4.17 3.68
CA ASN A 56 29.08 4.68 3.16
C ASN A 56 29.12 6.05 2.49
N GLY A 57 28.13 6.93 2.65
CA GLY A 57 28.21 8.31 2.14
C GLY A 57 28.16 8.47 0.61
N ASP A 58 28.02 7.39 -0.15
CA ASP A 58 27.86 7.41 -1.60
C ASP A 58 26.36 7.38 -1.96
N THR A 59 25.78 8.56 -2.14
CA THR A 59 24.34 8.77 -2.30
C THR A 59 23.80 8.39 -3.68
N THR A 60 24.61 7.86 -4.60
CA THR A 60 24.29 7.96 -6.04
C THR A 60 23.87 6.66 -6.72
N LYS A 61 23.83 5.50 -6.07
CA LYS A 61 23.77 4.24 -6.83
C LYS A 61 22.73 3.21 -6.43
N GLU A 62 21.88 3.49 -5.44
CA GLU A 62 20.82 2.55 -5.08
C GLU A 62 19.49 2.90 -5.72
N TRP A 63 18.81 1.87 -6.24
CA TRP A 63 17.50 1.99 -6.85
C TRP A 63 16.50 1.13 -6.07
N ARG A 64 15.35 1.68 -5.81
CA ARG A 64 14.25 0.99 -5.14
C ARG A 64 13.16 0.66 -6.16
N ILE A 65 12.66 -0.56 -6.12
CA ILE A 65 11.45 -0.94 -6.85
C ILE A 65 10.25 -0.18 -6.26
N SER A 66 9.46 0.43 -7.15
CA SER A 66 8.21 1.08 -6.83
C SER A 66 7.06 0.36 -7.52
N PHE A 67 6.09 -0.06 -6.74
CA PHE A 67 4.87 -0.70 -7.21
C PHE A 67 3.70 0.29 -7.36
N SER A 68 3.99 1.57 -7.58
CA SER A 68 2.96 2.62 -7.70
C SER A 68 1.94 2.32 -8.80
N ILE A 69 2.35 1.73 -9.91
CA ILE A 69 1.44 1.29 -10.99
C ILE A 69 0.49 0.21 -10.48
N ALA A 70 1.03 -0.82 -9.83
CA ALA A 70 0.23 -1.90 -9.24
C ALA A 70 -0.75 -1.36 -8.19
N GLU A 71 -0.31 -0.43 -7.35
CA GLU A 71 -1.17 0.21 -6.34
C GLU A 71 -2.36 0.93 -6.99
N VAL A 72 -2.19 1.61 -8.12
CA VAL A 72 -3.30 2.25 -8.85
C VAL A 72 -4.34 1.21 -9.26
N PHE A 73 -3.92 0.13 -9.94
CA PHE A 73 -4.84 -0.94 -10.32
C PHE A 73 -5.56 -1.59 -9.12
N LEU A 74 -4.87 -1.73 -7.99
CA LEU A 74 -5.48 -2.25 -6.76
C LEU A 74 -6.52 -1.27 -6.20
N PHE A 75 -6.22 0.02 -6.16
CA PHE A 75 -7.17 1.03 -5.70
C PHE A 75 -8.39 1.19 -6.62
N ASP A 76 -8.24 0.97 -7.93
CA ASP A 76 -9.34 1.01 -8.88
C ASP A 76 -10.39 -0.11 -8.63
N THR A 77 -10.02 -1.15 -7.88
CA THR A 77 -10.97 -2.19 -7.45
C THR A 77 -11.75 -1.84 -6.19
N PHE A 78 -11.45 -0.72 -5.54
CA PHE A 78 -12.12 -0.34 -4.31
C PHE A 78 -13.56 0.11 -4.59
N ASP A 79 -14.49 -0.48 -3.85
CA ASP A 79 -15.86 0.05 -3.74
C ASP A 79 -15.93 1.20 -2.73
N GLU A 80 -17.14 1.74 -2.54
CA GLU A 80 -17.38 2.85 -1.64
C GLU A 80 -17.01 2.53 -0.18
N CYS A 81 -17.31 1.31 0.30
CA CYS A 81 -16.97 0.87 1.66
C CYS A 81 -15.46 0.80 1.86
N HIS A 82 -14.75 0.20 0.91
CA HIS A 82 -13.29 0.09 0.94
C HIS A 82 -12.65 1.47 0.97
N ALA A 83 -13.08 2.36 0.07
CA ALA A 83 -12.59 3.74 -0.01
C ALA A 83 -12.84 4.50 1.30
N MET A 84 -14.03 4.33 1.91
CA MET A 84 -14.41 5.01 3.15
C MET A 84 -13.52 4.55 4.32
N VAL A 85 -13.31 3.25 4.50
CA VAL A 85 -12.43 2.72 5.57
C VAL A 85 -11.00 3.22 5.38
N TYR A 86 -10.49 3.19 4.14
CA TYR A 86 -9.15 3.71 3.85
C TYR A 86 -9.04 5.21 4.13
N TYR A 87 -10.05 6.00 3.77
CA TYR A 87 -10.08 7.43 4.07
C TYR A 87 -10.12 7.71 5.58
N MET A 88 -10.88 6.93 6.35
CA MET A 88 -10.91 7.03 7.81
C MET A 88 -9.52 6.75 8.42
N LEU A 89 -8.83 5.70 7.94
CA LEU A 89 -7.46 5.37 8.38
C LEU A 89 -6.48 6.52 8.06
N ARG A 90 -6.54 7.07 6.85
CA ARG A 90 -5.70 8.19 6.44
C ARG A 90 -5.97 9.45 7.27
N SER A 91 -7.25 9.74 7.53
CA SER A 91 -7.66 10.90 8.31
C SER A 91 -7.18 10.80 9.76
N LEU A 92 -7.31 9.63 10.36
CA LEU A 92 -6.79 9.35 11.71
C LEU A 92 -5.27 9.49 11.74
N TYR A 93 -4.57 8.92 10.76
CA TYR A 93 -3.12 9.04 10.64
C TYR A 93 -2.67 10.50 10.54
N ALA A 94 -3.25 11.26 9.62
CA ALA A 94 -2.87 12.65 9.39
C ALA A 94 -3.10 13.54 10.62
N ARG A 95 -4.19 13.30 11.36
CA ARG A 95 -4.57 14.12 12.54
C ARG A 95 -3.86 13.75 13.83
N SER A 96 -3.52 12.46 13.99
CA SER A 96 -3.11 11.96 15.31
C SER A 96 -1.72 11.35 15.37
N PHE A 97 -1.21 10.86 14.25
CA PHE A 97 0.00 10.02 14.25
C PHE A 97 1.15 10.58 13.42
N GLN A 98 0.88 11.37 12.40
CA GLN A 98 1.90 11.83 11.46
C GLN A 98 3.04 12.58 12.17
N GLU A 99 2.72 13.46 13.10
CA GLU A 99 3.73 14.22 13.86
C GLU A 99 4.38 13.40 15.00
N LYS A 100 3.61 12.47 15.60
CA LYS A 100 4.05 11.73 16.79
C LYS A 100 4.92 10.52 16.47
N LEU A 101 4.71 9.92 15.31
CA LEU A 101 5.34 8.65 14.93
C LEU A 101 6.37 8.82 13.79
N HIS A 102 7.06 9.97 13.74
CA HIS A 102 8.06 10.33 12.75
C HIS A 102 8.74 9.12 12.07
N GLY A 103 8.27 8.74 10.88
CA GLY A 103 8.86 7.67 10.06
C GLY A 103 8.53 6.23 10.47
N SER A 104 8.04 5.97 11.69
CA SER A 104 7.70 4.61 12.16
C SER A 104 6.39 4.11 11.56
N LEU A 105 5.46 5.00 11.24
CA LEU A 105 4.21 4.71 10.55
C LEU A 105 4.09 5.64 9.34
N THR A 106 3.77 5.08 8.18
CA THR A 106 3.66 5.82 6.92
C THR A 106 2.37 5.45 6.19
N SER A 107 2.01 6.19 5.16
CA SER A 107 0.88 5.85 4.29
C SER A 107 1.00 4.47 3.65
N TYR A 108 2.23 3.96 3.46
CA TYR A 108 2.48 2.61 2.98
C TYR A 108 1.90 1.55 3.92
N HIS A 109 2.07 1.71 5.24
CA HIS A 109 1.48 0.79 6.24
C HIS A 109 -0.04 0.76 6.16
N LEU A 110 -0.67 1.90 5.93
CA LEU A 110 -2.13 1.98 5.81
C LEU A 110 -2.64 1.27 4.56
N LYS A 111 -1.96 1.46 3.42
CA LYS A 111 -2.28 0.75 2.18
C LYS A 111 -2.15 -0.77 2.37
N THR A 112 -1.02 -1.21 2.94
CA THR A 112 -0.77 -2.64 3.17
C THR A 112 -1.81 -3.25 4.09
N VAL A 113 -2.23 -2.56 5.16
CA VAL A 113 -3.31 -3.03 6.03
C VAL A 113 -4.60 -3.19 5.24
N MET A 114 -4.96 -2.23 4.40
CA MET A 114 -6.17 -2.32 3.58
C MET A 114 -6.13 -3.50 2.62
N PHE A 115 -5.02 -3.70 1.92
CA PHE A 115 -4.87 -4.81 0.98
C PHE A 115 -5.00 -6.17 1.68
N TRP A 116 -4.38 -6.33 2.85
CA TRP A 116 -4.53 -7.54 3.66
C TRP A 116 -5.96 -7.71 4.21
N MET A 117 -6.63 -6.63 4.58
CA MET A 117 -8.03 -6.70 5.00
C MET A 117 -8.93 -7.20 3.87
N LEU A 118 -8.73 -6.70 2.65
CA LEU A 118 -9.48 -7.12 1.47
C LEU A 118 -9.19 -8.58 1.10
N GLU A 119 -7.94 -8.99 1.17
CA GLU A 119 -7.54 -10.37 0.85
C GLU A 119 -8.13 -11.40 1.84
N GLU A 120 -8.21 -11.05 3.13
CA GLU A 120 -8.63 -11.99 4.18
C GLU A 120 -10.12 -11.92 4.55
N THR A 121 -10.81 -10.82 4.19
CA THR A 121 -12.20 -10.59 4.61
C THR A 121 -13.16 -10.87 3.47
N GLU A 122 -14.14 -11.70 3.75
CA GLU A 122 -15.20 -12.03 2.77
C GLU A 122 -15.91 -10.77 2.27
N PRO A 123 -16.16 -10.65 0.94
CA PRO A 123 -16.79 -9.46 0.35
C PRO A 123 -18.14 -9.08 1.00
N THR A 124 -18.94 -10.08 1.41
CA THR A 124 -20.23 -9.88 2.11
C THR A 124 -20.09 -9.19 3.45
N CYS A 125 -18.89 -9.17 4.04
CA CYS A 125 -18.62 -8.46 5.29
C CYS A 125 -18.44 -6.95 5.13
N TRP A 126 -18.21 -6.48 3.89
CA TRP A 126 -18.01 -5.07 3.61
C TRP A 126 -19.34 -4.38 3.35
N SER A 127 -19.92 -3.80 4.40
CA SER A 127 -21.18 -3.05 4.30
C SER A 127 -21.12 -1.75 5.10
N ARG A 128 -21.98 -0.80 4.74
CA ARG A 128 -22.06 0.50 5.44
C ARG A 128 -22.41 0.36 6.91
N GLU A 129 -23.27 -0.59 7.25
CA GLU A 129 -23.70 -0.86 8.63
C GLU A 129 -22.55 -1.33 9.51
N ARG A 130 -21.56 -2.00 8.90
CA ARG A 130 -20.41 -2.58 9.60
C ARG A 130 -19.14 -1.75 9.49
N ILE A 131 -19.21 -0.56 8.91
CA ILE A 131 -18.02 0.25 8.57
C ILE A 131 -17.16 0.56 9.79
N VAL A 132 -17.76 0.81 10.95
CA VAL A 132 -17.03 1.07 12.20
C VAL A 132 -16.30 -0.18 12.68
N ASP A 133 -16.94 -1.34 12.61
CA ASP A 133 -16.32 -2.62 13.00
C ASP A 133 -15.15 -2.96 12.09
N ILE A 134 -15.31 -2.78 10.77
CA ILE A 134 -14.26 -2.99 9.78
C ILE A 134 -13.08 -2.05 10.05
N PHE A 135 -13.36 -0.77 10.28
CA PHE A 135 -12.35 0.22 10.64
C PHE A 135 -11.58 -0.18 11.92
N MET A 136 -12.29 -0.64 12.96
CA MET A 136 -11.66 -1.12 14.19
C MET A 136 -10.81 -2.38 13.96
N CYS A 137 -11.25 -3.29 13.08
CA CYS A 137 -10.45 -4.44 12.67
C CYS A 137 -9.17 -4.02 11.95
N ALA A 138 -9.25 -3.04 11.05
CA ALA A 138 -8.09 -2.49 10.37
C ALA A 138 -7.08 -1.84 11.35
N LEU A 139 -7.56 -1.10 12.34
CA LEU A 139 -6.70 -0.54 13.40
C LEU A 139 -6.02 -1.62 14.25
N LYS A 140 -6.75 -2.67 14.62
CA LYS A 140 -6.18 -3.82 15.35
C LYS A 140 -5.10 -4.52 14.52
N LYS A 141 -5.32 -4.67 13.22
CA LYS A 141 -4.35 -5.26 12.30
C LYS A 141 -3.11 -4.38 12.16
N LEU A 142 -3.28 -3.08 12.00
CA LEU A 142 -2.19 -2.11 11.98
C LEU A 142 -1.35 -2.19 13.27
N LEU A 143 -1.99 -2.21 14.43
CA LEU A 143 -1.33 -2.35 15.72
C LEU A 143 -0.55 -3.67 15.85
N LYS A 144 -1.10 -4.76 15.32
CA LYS A 144 -0.42 -6.06 15.30
C LYS A 144 0.86 -6.02 14.45
N PHE A 145 0.81 -5.38 13.28
CA PHE A 145 1.97 -5.24 12.40
C PHE A 145 3.05 -4.35 13.03
N THR A 146 2.68 -3.21 13.57
CA THR A 146 3.63 -2.29 14.22
C THR A 146 4.30 -2.92 15.45
N ARG A 147 3.56 -3.67 16.27
CA ARG A 147 4.15 -4.37 17.43
C ARG A 147 5.13 -5.48 17.05
N LYS A 148 4.91 -6.14 15.92
CA LYS A 148 5.81 -7.18 15.43
C LYS A 148 7.06 -6.62 14.73
N GLY A 149 7.11 -5.32 14.46
CA GLY A 149 8.16 -4.71 13.64
C GLY A 149 8.24 -5.29 12.22
N PHE A 150 7.18 -5.95 11.78
CA PHE A 150 7.11 -6.65 10.50
C PHE A 150 5.79 -6.33 9.79
N LEU A 151 5.92 -5.83 8.58
CA LEU A 151 4.81 -5.62 7.66
C LEU A 151 4.91 -6.72 6.59
N PRO A 152 3.94 -7.64 6.51
CA PRO A 152 3.97 -8.66 5.46
C PRO A 152 3.81 -8.01 4.09
N HIS A 153 4.59 -8.49 3.14
CA HIS A 153 4.57 -8.05 1.74
C HIS A 153 3.56 -8.85 0.92
#